data_0a21866afdc4e5ff0cc5cc696276fe5c
#
_entry.id   0a21866afdc4e5ff0cc5cc696276fe5c
#
_cell.length_a   1.000
_cell.length_b   1.000
_cell.length_c   1.000
_cell.angle_alpha   90.00
_cell.angle_beta   90.00
_cell.angle_gamma   90.00
#
_symmetry.space_group_name_H-M   'P 1'
#
loop_
_entity.id
_entity.type
_entity.pdbx_description
1 polymer ?
#
loop_
_entity_poly.entity_id
_entity_poly.type
_entity_poly.pdbx_seq_one_letter_code
_entity_poly.pdbx_strand_id
1 'polypeptide(L)'
;MKTIKPVPDREVPVTLKTSLAQKSAITPCCLIFAGRGGTGKSTHARLHAEWIERSGLSLKIADLDRTNATLTAFYPNLVEAPRTADDKDVMTFLEDILERQIEEKYHLILDFGGGDLVLKNLALRLDLVGFFRDYAIQPVLFHHLGADLDYLAYLASLEEDGLFRPEKTIVVLNEFIKPSSQSVEIAFETIMRSRQLGDVLKRGARMISLPDLLPAPGIDRKRLRFYEAVQNRQSVDIPPLGPIKRQMLVQWLRTVGERFREADVDLPWIPTKGQFP
;
A
#
# COMPACT_ATOMS: atom_id res chain seq x y z
N MET A 1 -17.37 -3.10 76.95
CA MET A 1 -16.56 -2.53 75.87
C MET A 1 -15.86 -3.68 75.16
N LYS A 2 -16.33 -4.05 73.95
CA LYS A 2 -15.67 -5.09 73.15
C LYS A 2 -14.76 -4.39 72.13
N THR A 3 -13.48 -4.62 72.25
CA THR A 3 -12.46 -4.10 71.35
C THR A 3 -12.50 -4.82 69.99
N ILE A 4 -12.75 -4.06 68.90
CA ILE A 4 -12.72 -4.55 67.53
C ILE A 4 -11.29 -4.52 67.06
N LYS A 5 -10.77 -5.67 66.62
CA LYS A 5 -9.45 -5.78 65.98
C LYS A 5 -9.54 -5.30 64.53
N PRO A 6 -8.53 -4.58 63.99
CA PRO A 6 -8.51 -4.19 62.60
C PRO A 6 -8.24 -5.39 61.70
N VAL A 7 -8.95 -5.42 60.53
CA VAL A 7 -8.76 -6.38 59.46
C VAL A 7 -7.50 -6.01 58.72
N PRO A 8 -6.59 -6.97 58.37
CA PRO A 8 -5.40 -6.66 57.58
C PRO A 8 -5.75 -6.35 56.14
N ASP A 9 -5.13 -5.28 55.60
CA ASP A 9 -5.18 -4.89 54.22
C ASP A 9 -4.74 -6.06 53.32
N ARG A 10 -5.60 -6.45 52.38
CA ARG A 10 -5.22 -7.37 51.30
C ARG A 10 -4.40 -6.59 50.30
N GLU A 11 -3.12 -6.90 50.23
CA GLU A 11 -2.25 -6.51 49.11
C GLU A 11 -2.82 -7.04 47.79
N VAL A 12 -3.15 -6.13 46.90
CA VAL A 12 -3.55 -6.43 45.49
C VAL A 12 -2.27 -6.79 44.75
N PRO A 13 -2.20 -7.93 44.05
CA PRO A 13 -1.00 -8.33 43.32
C PRO A 13 -0.61 -7.32 42.24
N VAL A 14 0.59 -6.82 42.24
CA VAL A 14 1.20 -5.83 41.35
C VAL A 14 1.43 -6.40 39.92
N THR A 15 0.94 -7.59 39.63
CA THR A 15 1.26 -8.33 38.39
C THR A 15 0.38 -8.02 37.17
N LEU A 16 -0.52 -7.05 37.23
CA LEU A 16 -1.42 -6.71 36.12
C LEU A 16 -1.14 -5.36 35.44
N LYS A 17 -0.06 -4.66 35.81
CA LYS A 17 0.30 -3.36 35.21
C LYS A 17 1.44 -3.38 34.20
N THR A 18 2.01 -4.54 33.85
CA THR A 18 3.22 -4.61 33.00
C THR A 18 3.01 -5.13 31.58
N SER A 19 1.78 -5.33 31.12
CA SER A 19 1.51 -5.82 29.77
C SER A 19 0.96 -4.77 28.79
N LEU A 20 0.85 -3.50 29.19
CA LEU A 20 0.39 -2.39 28.34
C LEU A 20 1.52 -1.42 27.94
N ALA A 21 2.76 -1.71 28.33
CA ALA A 21 3.89 -0.87 27.99
C ALA A 21 4.71 -1.50 26.85
N GLN A 22 4.82 -0.77 25.75
CA GLN A 22 5.69 -0.99 24.57
C GLN A 22 5.14 -1.90 23.45
N LYS A 23 3.99 -1.56 22.84
CA LYS A 23 3.95 -1.51 21.39
C LYS A 23 4.83 -0.31 21.01
N SER A 24 6.05 -0.57 20.53
CA SER A 24 6.85 0.47 19.88
C SER A 24 5.91 1.15 18.87
N ALA A 25 5.75 2.47 19.01
CA ALA A 25 4.86 3.22 18.13
C ALA A 25 5.34 2.99 16.69
N ILE A 26 4.53 2.30 15.89
CA ILE A 26 4.86 2.04 14.48
C ILE A 26 4.87 3.40 13.78
N THR A 27 5.99 3.73 13.14
CA THR A 27 6.12 4.99 12.39
C THR A 27 5.05 5.06 11.31
N PRO A 28 4.23 6.13 11.26
CA PRO A 28 3.26 6.32 10.19
C PRO A 28 3.94 6.28 8.82
N CYS A 29 3.33 5.60 7.87
CA CYS A 29 3.84 5.53 6.50
C CYS A 29 2.90 6.27 5.55
N CYS A 30 3.48 6.94 4.54
CA CYS A 30 2.78 7.45 3.38
C CYS A 30 3.14 6.56 2.19
N LEU A 31 2.19 5.70 1.77
CA LEU A 31 2.36 4.78 0.65
C LEU A 31 1.91 5.46 -0.64
N ILE A 32 2.81 5.57 -1.58
CA ILE A 32 2.59 6.27 -2.85
C ILE A 32 2.66 5.25 -3.98
N PHE A 33 1.53 5.07 -4.70
CA PHE A 33 1.43 4.17 -5.82
C PHE A 33 1.53 4.97 -7.13
N ALA A 34 2.64 4.81 -7.84
CA ALA A 34 2.99 5.60 -9.01
C ALA A 34 3.24 4.73 -10.25
N GLY A 35 3.11 5.30 -11.44
CA GLY A 35 3.30 4.62 -12.73
C GLY A 35 2.17 4.91 -13.70
N ARG A 36 2.27 4.36 -14.94
CA ARG A 36 1.27 4.55 -16.00
C ARG A 36 -0.09 3.94 -15.65
N GLY A 37 -1.11 4.35 -16.40
CA GLY A 37 -2.44 3.76 -16.32
C GLY A 37 -2.43 2.25 -16.65
N GLY A 38 -3.31 1.48 -16.01
CA GLY A 38 -3.44 0.04 -16.24
C GLY A 38 -2.33 -0.83 -15.64
N THR A 39 -1.39 -0.27 -14.85
CA THR A 39 -0.29 -1.03 -14.26
C THR A 39 -0.63 -1.77 -12.97
N GLY A 40 -1.90 -1.77 -12.54
CA GLY A 40 -2.35 -2.49 -11.34
C GLY A 40 -2.11 -1.76 -10.03
N LYS A 41 -1.84 -0.45 -10.05
CA LYS A 41 -1.64 0.39 -8.85
C LYS A 41 -2.75 0.22 -7.83
N SER A 42 -4.01 0.48 -8.24
CA SER A 42 -5.16 0.40 -7.35
C SER A 42 -5.41 -1.01 -6.80
N THR A 43 -5.12 -2.06 -7.58
CA THR A 43 -5.17 -3.46 -7.09
C THR A 43 -4.12 -3.69 -6.01
N HIS A 44 -2.92 -3.18 -6.20
CA HIS A 44 -1.83 -3.28 -5.22
C HIS A 44 -2.12 -2.41 -3.98
N ALA A 45 -2.63 -1.20 -4.16
CA ALA A 45 -3.07 -0.34 -3.07
C ALA A 45 -4.15 -1.01 -2.20
N ARG A 46 -5.13 -1.69 -2.82
CA ARG A 46 -6.15 -2.50 -2.12
C ARG A 46 -5.54 -3.59 -1.26
N LEU A 47 -4.51 -4.28 -1.75
CA LEU A 47 -3.84 -5.33 -1.00
C LEU A 47 -3.17 -4.76 0.26
N HIS A 48 -2.43 -3.66 0.12
CA HIS A 48 -1.82 -2.99 1.27
C HIS A 48 -2.87 -2.45 2.24
N ALA A 49 -3.97 -1.89 1.75
CA ALA A 49 -5.06 -1.43 2.60
C ALA A 49 -5.60 -2.56 3.48
N GLU A 50 -5.87 -3.74 2.90
CA GLU A 50 -6.33 -4.90 3.67
C GLU A 50 -5.29 -5.39 4.68
N TRP A 51 -4.02 -5.42 4.32
CA TRP A 51 -2.95 -5.84 5.24
C TRP A 51 -2.79 -4.88 6.41
N ILE A 52 -2.84 -3.56 6.17
CA ILE A 52 -2.76 -2.53 7.21
C ILE A 52 -3.94 -2.66 8.18
N GLU A 53 -5.18 -2.73 7.67
CA GLU A 53 -6.35 -2.89 8.52
C GLU A 53 -6.32 -4.19 9.34
N ARG A 54 -5.93 -5.30 8.71
CA ARG A 54 -5.80 -6.60 9.39
C ARG A 54 -4.73 -6.63 10.48
N SER A 55 -3.74 -5.77 10.35
CA SER A 55 -2.72 -5.54 11.39
C SER A 55 -3.21 -4.64 12.53
N GLY A 56 -4.46 -4.14 12.46
CA GLY A 56 -5.04 -3.25 13.46
C GLY A 56 -4.43 -1.85 13.46
N LEU A 57 -3.86 -1.43 12.34
CA LEU A 57 -3.24 -0.12 12.17
C LEU A 57 -4.25 0.87 11.59
N SER A 58 -4.16 2.14 12.00
CA SER A 58 -5.00 3.21 11.49
C SER A 58 -4.63 3.55 10.05
N LEU A 59 -5.62 3.65 9.17
CA LEU A 59 -5.44 3.87 7.74
C LEU A 59 -6.42 4.92 7.21
N LYS A 60 -5.93 5.77 6.30
CA LYS A 60 -6.71 6.60 5.38
C LYS A 60 -6.24 6.33 3.95
N ILE A 61 -7.12 6.53 2.99
CA ILE A 61 -6.83 6.35 1.57
C ILE A 61 -7.25 7.62 0.83
N ALA A 62 -6.32 8.22 0.10
CA ALA A 62 -6.59 9.31 -0.83
C ALA A 62 -6.68 8.74 -2.26
N ASP A 63 -7.89 8.75 -2.82
CA ASP A 63 -8.10 8.37 -4.22
C ASP A 63 -7.90 9.62 -5.09
N LEU A 64 -6.73 9.69 -5.72
CA LEU A 64 -6.28 10.80 -6.58
C LEU A 64 -6.39 10.44 -8.06
N ASP A 65 -6.95 9.26 -8.41
CA ASP A 65 -7.24 8.91 -9.81
C ASP A 65 -8.48 9.63 -10.29
N ARG A 66 -8.28 10.73 -11.03
CA ARG A 66 -9.32 11.59 -11.57
C ARG A 66 -10.23 10.92 -12.62
N THR A 67 -9.79 9.78 -13.14
CA THR A 67 -10.49 9.07 -14.22
C THR A 67 -11.24 7.85 -13.75
N ASN A 68 -10.68 7.16 -12.73
CA ASN A 68 -11.21 5.89 -12.25
C ASN A 68 -11.09 5.80 -10.72
N ALA A 69 -12.00 6.41 -9.98
CA ALA A 69 -12.08 6.31 -8.52
C ALA A 69 -12.40 4.88 -8.08
N THR A 70 -11.43 3.98 -8.22
CA THR A 70 -11.64 2.53 -8.04
C THR A 70 -11.73 2.17 -6.56
N LEU A 71 -10.94 2.82 -5.71
CA LEU A 71 -10.80 2.45 -4.30
C LEU A 71 -12.06 2.74 -3.48
N THR A 72 -12.78 3.79 -3.80
CA THR A 72 -14.04 4.16 -3.13
C THR A 72 -15.06 3.02 -3.10
N ALA A 73 -15.11 2.20 -4.18
CA ALA A 73 -16.04 1.08 -4.27
C ALA A 73 -15.75 -0.05 -3.28
N PHE A 74 -14.51 -0.16 -2.78
CA PHE A 74 -14.06 -1.22 -1.86
C PHE A 74 -13.89 -0.73 -0.43
N TYR A 75 -13.65 0.56 -0.23
CA TYR A 75 -13.35 1.16 1.08
C TYR A 75 -14.11 2.48 1.30
N PRO A 76 -15.46 2.48 1.21
CA PRO A 76 -16.25 3.71 1.26
C PRO A 76 -16.06 4.54 2.53
N ASN A 77 -15.63 3.91 3.64
CA ASN A 77 -15.41 4.58 4.92
C ASN A 77 -13.97 5.04 5.16
N LEU A 78 -13.03 4.65 4.29
CA LEU A 78 -11.60 4.95 4.44
C LEU A 78 -11.09 5.86 3.32
N VAL A 79 -11.79 5.89 2.18
CA VAL A 79 -11.39 6.66 1.01
C VAL A 79 -11.94 8.07 1.10
N GLU A 80 -11.02 9.01 0.93
CA GLU A 80 -11.31 10.41 0.71
C GLU A 80 -10.78 10.80 -0.68
N ALA A 81 -11.43 11.75 -1.33
CA ALA A 81 -11.07 12.22 -2.66
C ALA A 81 -11.20 13.74 -2.75
N PRO A 82 -10.46 14.41 -3.66
CA PRO A 82 -10.61 15.83 -3.90
C PRO A 82 -12.02 16.16 -4.38
N ARG A 83 -12.46 17.39 -4.11
CA ARG A 83 -13.81 17.86 -4.44
C ARG A 83 -14.08 17.83 -5.94
N THR A 84 -13.09 18.18 -6.74
CA THR A 84 -13.13 18.15 -8.21
C THR A 84 -11.84 17.56 -8.77
N ALA A 85 -11.81 17.30 -10.08
CA ALA A 85 -10.61 16.88 -10.80
C ALA A 85 -9.66 18.03 -11.17
N ASP A 86 -9.95 19.27 -10.75
CA ASP A 86 -9.10 20.42 -10.99
C ASP A 86 -7.78 20.33 -10.21
N ASP A 87 -6.68 20.72 -10.83
CA ASP A 87 -5.34 20.65 -10.23
C ASP A 87 -5.23 21.37 -8.89
N LYS A 88 -5.92 22.50 -8.74
CA LYS A 88 -5.92 23.27 -7.50
C LYS A 88 -6.64 22.53 -6.38
N ASP A 89 -7.81 21.97 -6.67
CA ASP A 89 -8.57 21.21 -5.67
C ASP A 89 -7.83 19.95 -5.25
N VAL A 90 -7.20 19.26 -6.21
CA VAL A 90 -6.38 18.07 -5.93
C VAL A 90 -5.17 18.42 -5.07
N MET A 91 -4.49 19.55 -5.37
CA MET A 91 -3.34 19.99 -4.59
C MET A 91 -3.74 20.38 -3.17
N THR A 92 -4.81 21.18 -3.01
CA THR A 92 -5.32 21.58 -1.68
C THR A 92 -5.74 20.35 -0.87
N PHE A 93 -6.44 19.39 -1.49
CA PHE A 93 -6.80 18.14 -0.83
C PHE A 93 -5.58 17.34 -0.37
N LEU A 94 -4.54 17.28 -1.22
CA LEU A 94 -3.30 16.57 -0.88
C LEU A 94 -2.56 17.25 0.29
N GLU A 95 -2.50 18.58 0.30
CA GLU A 95 -1.96 19.34 1.42
C GLU A 95 -2.74 19.04 2.72
N ASP A 96 -4.06 19.15 2.69
CA ASP A 96 -4.93 18.92 3.86
C ASP A 96 -4.80 17.51 4.43
N ILE A 97 -4.72 16.46 3.58
CA ILE A 97 -4.65 15.07 4.06
C ILE A 97 -3.26 14.73 4.61
N LEU A 98 -2.20 15.35 4.08
CA LEU A 98 -0.85 15.21 4.63
C LEU A 98 -0.71 15.93 5.97
N GLU A 99 -1.28 17.12 6.14
CA GLU A 99 -1.31 17.81 7.43
C GLU A 99 -2.06 16.99 8.48
N ARG A 100 -3.22 16.45 8.14
CA ARG A 100 -3.96 15.54 9.03
C ARG A 100 -3.17 14.27 9.36
N GLN A 101 -2.39 13.73 8.41
CA GLN A 101 -1.51 12.60 8.69
C GLN A 101 -0.45 12.94 9.76
N ILE A 102 0.08 14.15 9.72
CA ILE A 102 1.03 14.64 10.73
C ILE A 102 0.40 14.69 12.11
N GLU A 103 -0.84 15.16 12.22
CA GLU A 103 -1.55 15.32 13.50
C GLU A 103 -2.05 13.99 14.05
N GLU A 104 -2.74 13.19 13.22
CA GLU A 104 -3.46 11.99 13.63
C GLU A 104 -2.62 10.71 13.57
N LYS A 105 -1.44 10.74 12.93
CA LYS A 105 -0.47 9.64 12.86
C LYS A 105 -1.00 8.32 12.25
N TYR A 106 -1.92 8.40 11.28
CA TYR A 106 -2.38 7.23 10.53
C TYR A 106 -1.42 6.87 9.38
N HIS A 107 -1.50 5.64 8.88
CA HIS A 107 -0.93 5.27 7.59
C HIS A 107 -1.79 5.84 6.47
N LEU A 108 -1.16 6.38 5.44
CA LEU A 108 -1.84 7.00 4.30
C LEU A 108 -1.49 6.25 3.02
N ILE A 109 -2.50 5.91 2.23
CA ILE A 109 -2.32 5.44 0.84
C ILE A 109 -2.69 6.59 -0.09
N LEU A 110 -1.78 6.94 -1.01
CA LEU A 110 -2.00 7.85 -2.12
C LEU A 110 -2.06 7.05 -3.43
N ASP A 111 -3.24 6.93 -4.04
CA ASP A 111 -3.43 6.23 -5.32
C ASP A 111 -3.57 7.25 -6.45
N PHE A 112 -2.46 7.53 -7.11
CA PHE A 112 -2.44 8.49 -8.22
C PHE A 112 -2.91 7.87 -9.53
N GLY A 113 -3.63 8.65 -10.33
CA GLY A 113 -3.96 8.33 -11.72
C GLY A 113 -2.71 8.05 -12.56
N GLY A 114 -2.89 7.33 -13.66
CA GLY A 114 -1.77 6.98 -14.53
C GLY A 114 -1.14 8.20 -15.19
N GLY A 115 0.15 8.43 -14.91
CA GLY A 115 0.90 9.57 -15.44
C GLY A 115 0.54 10.92 -14.80
N ASP A 116 -0.14 10.91 -13.65
CA ASP A 116 -0.48 12.12 -12.92
C ASP A 116 0.77 12.91 -12.50
N LEU A 117 0.74 14.22 -12.71
CA LEU A 117 1.85 15.11 -12.41
C LEU A 117 1.75 15.78 -11.02
N VAL A 118 0.69 15.50 -10.25
CA VAL A 118 0.46 16.14 -8.94
C VAL A 118 1.62 15.88 -7.99
N LEU A 119 2.07 14.62 -7.88
CA LEU A 119 3.23 14.29 -7.05
C LEU A 119 4.49 15.03 -7.50
N LYS A 120 4.73 15.08 -8.82
CA LYS A 120 5.86 15.82 -9.38
C LYS A 120 5.76 17.33 -9.10
N ASN A 121 4.57 17.90 -9.29
CA ASN A 121 4.32 19.31 -9.03
C ASN A 121 4.51 19.68 -7.53
N LEU A 122 4.10 18.79 -6.63
CA LEU A 122 4.34 18.97 -5.20
C LEU A 122 5.84 18.89 -4.88
N ALA A 123 6.54 17.89 -5.43
CA ALA A 123 7.98 17.71 -5.25
C ALA A 123 8.82 18.86 -5.81
N LEU A 124 8.36 19.55 -6.84
CA LEU A 124 9.00 20.76 -7.36
C LEU A 124 8.88 21.96 -6.42
N ARG A 125 7.89 21.99 -5.53
CA ARG A 125 7.61 23.09 -4.61
C ARG A 125 8.14 22.84 -3.20
N LEU A 126 8.35 21.59 -2.84
CA LEU A 126 8.71 21.16 -1.50
C LEU A 126 9.71 20.01 -1.58
N ASP A 127 10.77 20.04 -0.77
CA ASP A 127 11.57 18.86 -0.48
C ASP A 127 10.71 17.84 0.27
N LEU A 128 9.99 17.01 -0.48
CA LEU A 128 9.07 16.02 0.09
C LEU A 128 9.77 14.98 0.98
N VAL A 129 10.99 14.58 0.64
CA VAL A 129 11.74 13.60 1.44
C VAL A 129 12.14 14.21 2.77
N GLY A 130 12.65 15.45 2.74
CA GLY A 130 12.95 16.23 3.94
C GLY A 130 11.71 16.47 4.78
N PHE A 131 10.61 16.89 4.16
CA PHE A 131 9.33 17.10 4.83
C PHE A 131 8.87 15.85 5.59
N PHE A 132 8.79 14.71 4.94
CA PHE A 132 8.37 13.46 5.60
C PHE A 132 9.29 13.08 6.77
N ARG A 133 10.60 13.25 6.60
CA ARG A 133 11.59 13.01 7.67
C ARG A 133 11.35 13.90 8.86
N ASP A 134 11.15 15.19 8.64
CA ASP A 134 11.03 16.21 9.70
C ASP A 134 9.76 16.01 10.55
N TYR A 135 8.71 15.39 9.96
CA TYR A 135 7.46 15.03 10.65
C TYR A 135 7.38 13.56 11.09
N ALA A 136 8.49 12.81 11.00
CA ALA A 136 8.58 11.40 11.37
C ALA A 136 7.52 10.53 10.66
N ILE A 137 7.32 10.75 9.36
CA ILE A 137 6.51 9.94 8.46
C ILE A 137 7.48 9.21 7.51
N GLN A 138 7.27 7.91 7.31
CA GLN A 138 8.07 7.12 6.37
C GLN A 138 7.40 7.13 4.99
N PRO A 139 7.93 7.81 3.97
CA PRO A 139 7.44 7.67 2.61
C PRO A 139 7.85 6.30 2.05
N VAL A 140 6.90 5.65 1.36
CA VAL A 140 7.09 4.36 0.68
C VAL A 140 6.60 4.50 -0.75
N LEU A 141 7.50 4.50 -1.72
CA LEU A 141 7.16 4.64 -3.14
C LEU A 141 7.09 3.28 -3.81
N PHE A 142 5.91 2.91 -4.31
CA PHE A 142 5.70 1.76 -5.18
C PHE A 142 5.65 2.23 -6.64
N HIS A 143 6.66 1.85 -7.40
CA HIS A 143 6.80 2.25 -8.80
C HIS A 143 6.41 1.10 -9.72
N HIS A 144 5.20 1.19 -10.30
CA HIS A 144 4.64 0.14 -11.15
C HIS A 144 5.14 0.26 -12.58
N LEU A 145 5.80 -0.78 -13.06
CA LEU A 145 6.31 -0.89 -14.42
C LEU A 145 5.59 -1.98 -15.21
N GLY A 146 5.42 -1.73 -16.49
CA GLY A 146 5.08 -2.73 -17.50
C GLY A 146 6.32 -3.17 -18.27
N ALA A 147 6.13 -3.92 -19.36
CA ALA A 147 7.21 -4.52 -20.14
C ALA A 147 7.96 -3.55 -21.09
N ASP A 148 7.36 -2.40 -21.42
CA ASP A 148 7.92 -1.45 -22.39
C ASP A 148 8.71 -0.34 -21.70
N LEU A 149 9.74 0.19 -22.38
CA LEU A 149 10.57 1.29 -21.89
C LEU A 149 9.80 2.55 -21.52
N ASP A 150 8.67 2.80 -22.17
CA ASP A 150 7.81 3.93 -21.86
C ASP A 150 7.33 3.97 -20.39
N TYR A 151 7.30 2.83 -19.72
CA TYR A 151 6.96 2.77 -18.29
C TYR A 151 8.05 3.37 -17.40
N LEU A 152 9.29 3.46 -17.90
CA LEU A 152 10.40 4.08 -17.18
C LEU A 152 10.36 5.61 -17.19
N ALA A 153 9.63 6.23 -18.11
CA ALA A 153 9.65 7.69 -18.28
C ALA A 153 9.21 8.44 -17.00
N TYR A 154 8.17 7.94 -16.31
CA TYR A 154 7.72 8.54 -15.06
C TYR A 154 8.73 8.30 -13.93
N LEU A 155 9.28 7.08 -13.81
CA LEU A 155 10.36 6.76 -12.87
C LEU A 155 11.54 7.71 -13.09
N ALA A 156 12.02 7.80 -14.33
CA ALA A 156 13.14 8.66 -14.70
C ALA A 156 12.87 10.12 -14.30
N SER A 157 11.67 10.64 -14.53
CA SER A 157 11.33 12.02 -14.20
C SER A 157 11.39 12.36 -12.70
N LEU A 158 11.14 11.38 -11.83
CA LEU A 158 11.28 11.55 -10.38
C LEU A 158 12.73 11.35 -9.90
N GLU A 159 13.42 10.38 -10.50
CA GLU A 159 14.76 9.95 -10.11
C GLU A 159 15.86 10.84 -10.69
N GLU A 160 15.83 11.16 -11.99
CA GLU A 160 16.88 11.95 -12.66
C GLU A 160 16.94 13.39 -12.14
N ASP A 161 15.78 14.00 -11.96
CA ASP A 161 15.68 15.36 -11.40
C ASP A 161 15.92 15.41 -9.89
N GLY A 162 16.03 14.25 -9.22
CA GLY A 162 16.19 14.16 -7.77
C GLY A 162 14.98 14.64 -6.97
N LEU A 163 13.83 14.77 -7.63
CA LEU A 163 12.64 15.39 -7.06
C LEU A 163 12.03 14.59 -5.92
N PHE A 164 11.95 13.25 -6.07
CA PHE A 164 11.38 12.40 -5.03
C PHE A 164 12.07 11.04 -5.02
N ARG A 165 13.01 10.87 -4.09
CA ARG A 165 13.84 9.65 -3.92
C ARG A 165 13.75 9.12 -2.50
N PRO A 166 12.60 8.62 -2.06
CA PRO A 166 12.49 8.06 -0.72
C PRO A 166 13.39 6.81 -0.58
N GLU A 167 13.91 6.60 0.61
CA GLU A 167 14.73 5.42 0.93
C GLU A 167 13.97 4.13 0.65
N LYS A 168 12.70 4.05 1.10
CA LYS A 168 11.83 2.90 0.80
C LYS A 168 11.18 3.08 -0.57
N THR A 169 11.90 2.70 -1.61
CA THR A 169 11.39 2.61 -2.98
C THR A 169 11.30 1.15 -3.41
N ILE A 170 10.15 0.74 -3.90
CA ILE A 170 9.87 -0.61 -4.39
C ILE A 170 9.46 -0.53 -5.86
N VAL A 171 10.23 -1.12 -6.73
CA VAL A 171 9.88 -1.31 -8.14
C VAL A 171 9.01 -2.54 -8.27
N VAL A 172 7.85 -2.39 -8.89
CA VAL A 172 6.85 -3.45 -9.05
C VAL A 172 6.70 -3.80 -10.53
N LEU A 173 7.13 -5.00 -10.92
CA LEU A 173 6.92 -5.56 -12.25
C LEU A 173 5.58 -6.28 -12.26
N ASN A 174 4.58 -5.77 -12.99
CA ASN A 174 3.25 -6.38 -13.02
C ASN A 174 3.15 -7.44 -14.13
N GLU A 175 3.07 -8.71 -13.75
CA GLU A 175 3.00 -9.84 -14.68
C GLU A 175 1.71 -9.87 -15.51
N PHE A 176 0.64 -9.23 -15.06
CA PHE A 176 -0.61 -9.11 -15.81
C PHE A 176 -0.42 -8.38 -17.16
N ILE A 177 0.54 -7.43 -17.23
CA ILE A 177 0.76 -6.59 -18.42
C ILE A 177 1.67 -7.29 -19.45
N LYS A 178 2.36 -8.35 -19.06
CA LYS A 178 3.24 -9.07 -19.99
C LYS A 178 2.42 -9.84 -21.06
N PRO A 179 2.95 -10.03 -22.28
CA PRO A 179 2.36 -10.93 -23.25
C PRO A 179 2.21 -12.35 -22.65
N SER A 180 1.04 -12.95 -22.79
CA SER A 180 0.74 -14.28 -22.21
C SER A 180 1.66 -15.40 -22.74
N SER A 181 2.25 -15.21 -23.93
CA SER A 181 3.18 -16.15 -24.56
C SER A 181 4.63 -16.04 -24.05
N GLN A 182 4.94 -15.05 -23.22
CA GLN A 182 6.32 -14.82 -22.75
C GLN A 182 6.47 -15.14 -21.25
N SER A 183 7.65 -15.62 -20.85
CA SER A 183 8.00 -15.66 -19.43
C SER A 183 8.24 -14.25 -18.89
N VAL A 184 8.25 -14.10 -17.55
CA VAL A 184 8.51 -12.79 -16.90
C VAL A 184 9.88 -12.24 -17.29
N GLU A 185 10.90 -13.10 -17.31
CA GLU A 185 12.28 -12.75 -17.64
C GLU A 185 12.39 -12.17 -19.05
N ILE A 186 11.75 -12.83 -20.03
CA ILE A 186 11.76 -12.37 -21.44
C ILE A 186 10.96 -11.07 -21.58
N ALA A 187 9.77 -11.01 -20.99
CA ALA A 187 8.90 -9.84 -21.12
C ALA A 187 9.53 -8.57 -20.54
N PHE A 188 10.24 -8.68 -19.42
CA PHE A 188 10.86 -7.54 -18.75
C PHE A 188 12.36 -7.37 -19.04
N GLU A 189 12.95 -8.15 -19.98
CA GLU A 189 14.38 -8.11 -20.28
C GLU A 189 14.87 -6.69 -20.61
N THR A 190 14.12 -5.96 -21.44
CA THR A 190 14.47 -4.59 -21.85
C THR A 190 14.46 -3.63 -20.67
N ILE A 191 13.44 -3.74 -19.80
CA ILE A 191 13.34 -2.96 -18.57
C ILE A 191 14.51 -3.28 -17.63
N MET A 192 14.79 -4.57 -17.42
CA MET A 192 15.86 -5.04 -16.53
C MET A 192 17.26 -4.58 -16.96
N ARG A 193 17.46 -4.39 -18.27
CA ARG A 193 18.73 -3.89 -18.83
C ARG A 193 18.82 -2.36 -18.89
N SER A 194 17.76 -1.65 -18.55
CA SER A 194 17.77 -0.19 -18.62
C SER A 194 18.68 0.42 -17.55
N ARG A 195 19.35 1.51 -17.93
CA ARG A 195 20.19 2.28 -17.00
C ARG A 195 19.36 2.85 -15.86
N GLN A 196 18.21 3.40 -16.18
CA GLN A 196 17.31 4.03 -15.20
C GLN A 196 16.94 3.07 -14.07
N LEU A 197 16.51 1.85 -14.39
CA LEU A 197 16.23 0.83 -13.38
C LEU A 197 17.51 0.46 -12.60
N GLY A 198 18.63 0.26 -13.31
CA GLY A 198 19.90 -0.06 -12.69
C GLY A 198 20.35 0.98 -11.65
N ASP A 199 20.17 2.26 -11.93
CA ASP A 199 20.55 3.33 -11.03
C ASP A 199 19.62 3.40 -9.79
N VAL A 200 18.33 3.16 -9.96
CA VAL A 200 17.36 3.08 -8.84
C VAL A 200 17.67 1.89 -7.93
N LEU A 201 17.99 0.72 -8.49
CA LEU A 201 18.35 -0.46 -7.70
C LEU A 201 19.69 -0.28 -6.96
N LYS A 202 20.70 0.34 -7.59
CA LYS A 202 21.99 0.67 -6.95
C LYS A 202 21.82 1.60 -5.74
N ARG A 203 20.83 2.47 -5.76
CA ARG A 203 20.49 3.37 -4.66
C ARG A 203 19.84 2.63 -3.47
N GLY A 204 19.50 1.36 -3.61
CA GLY A 204 18.91 0.53 -2.57
C GLY A 204 17.41 0.22 -2.74
N ALA A 205 16.80 0.63 -3.86
CA ALA A 205 15.41 0.24 -4.13
C ALA A 205 15.28 -1.29 -4.19
N ARG A 206 14.16 -1.79 -3.68
CA ARG A 206 13.80 -3.21 -3.79
C ARG A 206 12.99 -3.44 -5.07
N MET A 207 12.98 -4.67 -5.56
CA MET A 207 12.18 -5.03 -6.72
C MET A 207 11.38 -6.29 -6.43
N ILE A 208 10.10 -6.24 -6.78
CA ILE A 208 9.20 -7.39 -6.73
C ILE A 208 8.50 -7.57 -8.07
N SER A 209 8.05 -8.78 -8.36
CA SER A 209 7.05 -8.99 -9.40
C SER A 209 5.68 -9.26 -8.75
N LEU A 210 4.64 -8.66 -9.31
CA LEU A 210 3.25 -8.85 -8.89
C LEU A 210 2.61 -9.87 -9.86
N PRO A 211 2.28 -11.09 -9.38
CA PRO A 211 1.74 -12.13 -10.24
C PRO A 211 0.37 -11.76 -10.78
N ASP A 212 0.00 -12.34 -11.92
CA ASP A 212 -1.33 -12.15 -12.51
C ASP A 212 -2.43 -12.65 -11.56
N LEU A 213 -3.39 -11.78 -11.27
CA LEU A 213 -4.57 -12.08 -10.45
C LEU A 213 -5.72 -12.56 -11.34
N LEU A 214 -5.66 -13.81 -11.81
CA LEU A 214 -6.68 -14.39 -12.68
C LEU A 214 -8.13 -14.22 -12.22
N PRO A 215 -8.47 -14.31 -10.92
CA PRO A 215 -9.84 -14.07 -10.45
C PRO A 215 -10.25 -12.59 -10.35
N ALA A 216 -9.37 -11.62 -10.66
CA ALA A 216 -9.65 -10.18 -10.53
C ALA A 216 -11.00 -9.74 -11.11
N PRO A 217 -11.39 -10.12 -12.35
CA PRO A 217 -12.68 -9.67 -12.91
C PRO A 217 -13.90 -10.14 -12.10
N GLY A 218 -13.78 -11.29 -11.43
CA GLY A 218 -14.82 -11.82 -10.55
C GLY A 218 -14.90 -11.08 -9.22
N ILE A 219 -13.77 -10.71 -8.67
CA ILE A 219 -13.63 -9.96 -7.41
C ILE A 219 -14.14 -8.52 -7.63
N ASP A 220 -13.69 -7.87 -8.68
CA ASP A 220 -14.02 -6.48 -8.99
C ASP A 220 -15.51 -6.28 -9.31
N ARG A 221 -16.08 -7.17 -10.14
CA ARG A 221 -17.53 -7.14 -10.43
C ARG A 221 -18.38 -7.25 -9.18
N LYS A 222 -17.91 -8.01 -8.19
CA LYS A 222 -18.59 -8.24 -6.92
C LYS A 222 -18.22 -7.21 -5.85
N ARG A 223 -17.30 -6.30 -6.12
CA ARG A 223 -16.75 -5.32 -5.17
C ARG A 223 -16.29 -5.97 -3.85
N LEU A 224 -15.72 -7.20 -3.95
CA LEU A 224 -15.22 -7.92 -2.79
C LEU A 224 -13.80 -7.45 -2.45
N ARG A 225 -13.52 -7.39 -1.17
CA ARG A 225 -12.15 -7.31 -0.66
C ARG A 225 -11.50 -8.69 -0.78
N PHE A 226 -10.19 -8.78 -0.89
CA PHE A 226 -9.50 -10.06 -1.16
C PHE A 226 -9.77 -11.10 -0.07
N TYR A 227 -9.66 -10.73 1.20
CA TYR A 227 -9.91 -11.66 2.30
C TYR A 227 -11.40 -11.99 2.48
N GLU A 228 -12.30 -11.09 2.16
CA GLU A 228 -13.75 -11.38 2.11
C GLU A 228 -14.06 -12.41 1.02
N ALA A 229 -13.44 -12.27 -0.15
CA ALA A 229 -13.56 -13.22 -1.24
C ALA A 229 -13.03 -14.61 -0.87
N VAL A 230 -11.92 -14.68 -0.13
CA VAL A 230 -11.37 -15.95 0.39
C VAL A 230 -12.30 -16.56 1.43
N GLN A 231 -12.83 -15.77 2.38
CA GLN A 231 -13.71 -16.24 3.46
C GLN A 231 -15.11 -16.63 2.98
N ASN A 232 -15.39 -16.48 1.69
CA ASN A 232 -16.69 -16.79 1.11
C ASN A 232 -17.84 -15.99 1.75
N ARG A 233 -17.55 -14.75 2.19
CA ARG A 233 -18.59 -13.89 2.73
C ARG A 233 -19.65 -13.65 1.67
N GLN A 234 -20.88 -13.96 2.03
CA GLN A 234 -22.06 -13.71 1.21
C GLN A 234 -22.70 -12.42 1.69
N SER A 235 -23.06 -11.53 0.78
CA SER A 235 -24.13 -10.57 1.01
C SER A 235 -25.39 -11.07 0.30
N VAL A 236 -26.55 -10.56 0.66
CA VAL A 236 -27.86 -11.01 0.12
C VAL A 236 -27.87 -10.95 -1.42
N ASP A 237 -27.12 -9.98 -2.01
CA ASP A 237 -27.16 -9.70 -3.45
C ASP A 237 -25.90 -10.13 -4.20
N ILE A 238 -24.86 -10.62 -3.50
CA ILE A 238 -23.57 -10.93 -4.13
C ILE A 238 -23.23 -12.40 -3.90
N PRO A 239 -23.36 -13.26 -4.94
CA PRO A 239 -22.97 -14.66 -4.81
C PRO A 239 -21.46 -14.78 -4.55
N PRO A 240 -21.04 -15.77 -3.74
CA PRO A 240 -19.65 -15.94 -3.37
C PRO A 240 -18.75 -16.22 -4.58
N LEU A 241 -17.46 -16.03 -4.40
CA LEU A 241 -16.46 -16.46 -5.38
C LEU A 241 -16.44 -18.01 -5.41
N GLY A 242 -16.50 -18.60 -6.59
CA GLY A 242 -16.46 -20.07 -6.73
C GLY A 242 -15.17 -20.68 -6.14
N PRO A 243 -15.19 -21.97 -5.73
CA PRO A 243 -14.09 -22.58 -4.98
C PRO A 243 -12.74 -22.55 -5.70
N ILE A 244 -12.72 -22.75 -7.02
CA ILE A 244 -11.49 -22.70 -7.82
C ILE A 244 -10.89 -21.29 -7.78
N LYS A 245 -11.71 -20.25 -8.01
CA LYS A 245 -11.25 -18.84 -7.98
C LYS A 245 -10.79 -18.43 -6.59
N ARG A 246 -11.42 -18.93 -5.54
CA ARG A 246 -10.96 -18.71 -4.16
C ARG A 246 -9.59 -19.32 -3.92
N GLN A 247 -9.36 -20.54 -4.36
CA GLN A 247 -8.06 -21.21 -4.22
C GLN A 247 -6.96 -20.46 -5.01
N MET A 248 -7.27 -19.99 -6.21
CA MET A 248 -6.37 -19.14 -6.99
C MET A 248 -6.03 -17.84 -6.24
N LEU A 249 -7.02 -17.21 -5.61
CA LEU A 249 -6.80 -15.99 -4.82
C LEU A 249 -5.94 -16.27 -3.57
N VAL A 250 -6.18 -17.36 -2.86
CA VAL A 250 -5.35 -17.77 -1.72
C VAL A 250 -3.90 -17.97 -2.16
N GLN A 251 -3.67 -18.65 -3.27
CA GLN A 251 -2.33 -18.87 -3.80
C GLN A 251 -1.67 -17.53 -4.21
N TRP A 252 -2.44 -16.65 -4.85
CA TRP A 252 -1.94 -15.31 -5.23
C TRP A 252 -1.51 -14.51 -4.00
N LEU A 253 -2.33 -14.44 -2.95
CA LEU A 253 -2.01 -13.73 -1.71
C LEU A 253 -0.72 -14.26 -1.07
N ARG A 254 -0.55 -15.58 -1.03
CA ARG A 254 0.67 -16.22 -0.50
C ARG A 254 1.89 -15.88 -1.32
N THR A 255 1.80 -16.02 -2.64
CA THR A 255 2.90 -15.72 -3.55
C THR A 255 3.34 -14.26 -3.46
N VAL A 256 2.39 -13.32 -3.44
CA VAL A 256 2.74 -11.90 -3.28
C VAL A 256 3.47 -11.66 -1.96
N GLY A 257 2.94 -12.16 -0.86
CA GLY A 257 3.60 -12.01 0.45
C GLY A 257 4.98 -12.67 0.51
N GLU A 258 5.19 -13.79 -0.17
CA GLU A 258 6.50 -14.43 -0.30
C GLU A 258 7.48 -13.54 -1.05
N ARG A 259 7.08 -12.97 -2.19
CA ARG A 259 7.91 -12.06 -2.98
C ARG A 259 8.32 -10.79 -2.23
N PHE A 260 7.44 -10.24 -1.40
CA PHE A 260 7.79 -9.13 -0.52
C PHE A 260 8.86 -9.49 0.49
N ARG A 261 8.78 -10.68 1.11
CA ARG A 261 9.79 -11.17 2.05
C ARG A 261 11.11 -11.51 1.39
N GLU A 262 11.08 -12.17 0.23
CA GLU A 262 12.27 -12.52 -0.56
C GLU A 262 13.04 -11.28 -1.01
N ALA A 263 12.33 -10.20 -1.33
CA ALA A 263 12.90 -8.92 -1.66
C ALA A 263 13.35 -8.10 -0.44
N ASP A 264 13.22 -8.64 0.78
CA ASP A 264 13.56 -7.95 2.02
C ASP A 264 12.89 -6.58 2.15
N VAL A 265 11.58 -6.53 1.82
CA VAL A 265 10.77 -5.32 1.96
C VAL A 265 10.26 -5.24 3.40
N ASP A 266 10.86 -4.37 4.19
CA ASP A 266 10.51 -4.16 5.60
C ASP A 266 9.31 -3.21 5.75
N LEU A 267 8.10 -3.78 5.80
CA LEU A 267 6.85 -3.08 6.11
C LEU A 267 6.07 -3.88 7.16
N PRO A 268 5.65 -3.24 8.27
CA PRO A 268 5.17 -3.95 9.46
C PRO A 268 3.85 -4.71 9.28
N TRP A 269 3.13 -4.46 8.20
CA TRP A 269 1.84 -5.12 7.88
C TRP A 269 1.97 -6.25 6.86
N ILE A 270 3.16 -6.51 6.29
CA ILE A 270 3.33 -7.64 5.38
C ILE A 270 3.11 -8.94 6.15
N PRO A 271 2.17 -9.79 5.75
CA PRO A 271 1.85 -10.99 6.51
C PRO A 271 3.02 -11.97 6.60
N THR A 272 3.23 -12.56 7.77
CA THR A 272 4.16 -13.68 7.97
C THR A 272 3.53 -14.99 7.47
N LYS A 273 4.35 -16.07 7.34
CA LYS A 273 3.88 -17.36 6.76
C LYS A 273 2.60 -17.91 7.41
N GLY A 274 2.35 -17.65 8.69
CA GLY A 274 1.17 -18.15 9.41
C GLY A 274 -0.07 -17.26 9.31
N GLN A 275 0.03 -16.08 8.69
CA GLN A 275 -1.05 -15.09 8.63
C GLN A 275 -1.82 -15.09 7.29
N PHE A 276 -1.40 -15.90 6.32
CA PHE A 276 -2.13 -16.09 5.07
C PHE A 276 -3.33 -17.02 5.25
N PRO A 277 -4.41 -16.81 4.45
CA PRO A 277 -5.58 -17.69 4.49
C PRO A 277 -5.28 -19.10 4.01
#